data_5234cbb92e0a3c516115ad668d6c5acd
#
_entry.id   5234cbb92e0a3c516115ad668d6c5acd
#
_cell.length_a   1.000
_cell.length_b   1.000
_cell.length_c   1.000
_cell.angle_alpha   90.00
_cell.angle_beta   90.00
_cell.angle_gamma   90.00
#
_symmetry.space_group_name_H-M   'P 1'
#
loop_
_entity.id
_entity.type
_entity.pdbx_description
1 polymer ?
#
loop_
_entity_poly.entity_id
_entity_poly.type
_entity_poly.pdbx_seq_one_letter_code
_entity_poly.pdbx_strand_id
1 'polypeptide(L)'
;MTTKNWTLLTLTVLLGGLSFYLNKDWFAGDHIQLMHRSRPARGAFRRPRSDNPLIDPISFWFDRKVRLTSLKVVPVCDLQTNRFAPPIWALVSDSNSLPIKEFTYGMRIPGMRPTLKGVSPDPLEPGVTYRLFVQAGKEKLAHDFTPEPRTE
;
A
#
# COMPACT_ATOMS: atom_id res chain seq x y z
N MET A 1 21.04 43.33 -28.81
CA MET A 1 21.37 41.97 -28.33
C MET A 1 22.26 41.31 -29.36
N THR A 2 23.46 40.89 -29.00
CA THR A 2 24.41 40.26 -29.92
C THR A 2 24.00 38.82 -30.23
N THR A 3 24.27 38.38 -31.47
CA THR A 3 23.96 36.99 -31.93
C THR A 3 24.47 35.91 -30.97
N LYS A 4 25.59 36.16 -30.27
CA LYS A 4 26.15 35.32 -29.22
C LYS A 4 25.18 35.08 -28.04
N ASN A 5 24.43 36.08 -27.64
CA ASN A 5 23.48 35.96 -26.53
C ASN A 5 22.25 35.13 -26.92
N TRP A 6 21.86 35.21 -28.20
CA TRP A 6 20.75 34.38 -28.71
C TRP A 6 21.08 32.92 -28.79
N THR A 7 22.29 32.56 -29.21
CA THR A 7 22.75 31.16 -29.25
C THR A 7 22.83 30.54 -27.85
N LEU A 8 23.33 31.28 -26.86
CA LEU A 8 23.35 30.84 -25.48
C LEU A 8 21.95 30.63 -24.90
N LEU A 9 21.04 31.54 -25.17
CA LEU A 9 19.65 31.45 -24.70
C LEU A 9 18.96 30.23 -25.31
N THR A 10 19.12 30.02 -26.62
CA THR A 10 18.55 28.84 -27.31
C THR A 10 19.12 27.55 -26.76
N LEU A 11 20.43 27.49 -26.50
CA LEU A 11 21.08 26.32 -25.92
C LEU A 11 20.55 26.02 -24.52
N THR A 12 20.38 27.04 -23.68
CA THR A 12 19.85 26.88 -22.30
C THR A 12 18.42 26.37 -22.32
N VAL A 13 17.57 26.90 -23.19
CA VAL A 13 16.18 26.46 -23.35
C VAL A 13 16.12 25.00 -23.84
N LEU A 14 16.98 24.62 -24.79
CA LEU A 14 17.06 23.27 -25.32
C LEU A 14 17.52 22.28 -24.24
N LEU A 15 18.56 22.60 -23.49
CA LEU A 15 19.06 21.76 -22.39
C LEU A 15 18.03 21.65 -21.25
N GLY A 16 17.37 22.77 -20.89
CA GLY A 16 16.32 22.77 -19.90
C GLY A 16 15.12 21.92 -20.32
N GLY A 17 14.67 22.08 -21.57
CA GLY A 17 13.58 21.26 -22.14
C GLY A 17 13.93 19.77 -22.23
N LEU A 18 15.16 19.45 -22.62
CA LEU A 18 15.66 18.07 -22.65
C LEU A 18 15.72 17.47 -21.24
N SER A 19 16.25 18.22 -20.27
CA SER A 19 16.30 17.80 -18.87
C SER A 19 14.89 17.55 -18.31
N PHE A 20 13.95 18.44 -18.59
CA PHE A 20 12.56 18.28 -18.18
C PHE A 20 11.90 17.04 -18.84
N TYR A 21 12.16 16.83 -20.13
CA TYR A 21 11.66 15.66 -20.85
C TYR A 21 12.21 14.34 -20.31
N LEU A 22 13.51 14.28 -20.01
CA LEU A 22 14.16 13.09 -19.46
C LEU A 22 13.73 12.79 -18.00
N ASN A 23 13.41 13.85 -17.24
CA ASN A 23 13.00 13.73 -15.84
C ASN A 23 11.49 13.90 -15.63
N LYS A 24 10.68 13.82 -16.69
CA LYS A 24 9.22 13.96 -16.59
C LYS A 24 8.58 13.02 -15.58
N ASP A 25 9.15 11.81 -15.41
CA ASP A 25 8.64 10.81 -14.48
C ASP A 25 8.88 11.22 -13.01
N TRP A 26 9.86 12.08 -12.74
CA TRP A 26 10.09 12.63 -11.41
C TRP A 26 9.03 13.68 -11.03
N PHE A 27 8.51 14.40 -12.03
CA PHE A 27 7.43 15.38 -11.83
C PHE A 27 6.04 14.77 -11.95
N ALA A 28 5.93 13.57 -12.54
CA ALA A 28 4.71 12.78 -12.52
C ALA A 28 4.58 12.09 -11.16
N GLY A 29 4.33 12.86 -10.10
CA GLY A 29 4.19 12.40 -8.72
C GLY A 29 2.93 11.54 -8.47
N ASP A 30 2.69 10.56 -9.33
CA ASP A 30 1.51 9.68 -9.26
C ASP A 30 1.73 8.44 -8.39
N HIS A 31 2.89 8.33 -7.73
CA HIS A 31 3.14 7.19 -6.84
C HIS A 31 2.22 7.28 -5.61
N ILE A 32 1.35 6.29 -5.50
CA ILE A 32 0.47 6.13 -4.35
C ILE A 32 1.34 5.83 -3.13
N GLN A 33 1.20 6.63 -2.08
CA GLN A 33 1.88 6.37 -0.82
C GLN A 33 0.98 5.54 0.10
N LEU A 34 1.54 4.47 0.61
CA LEU A 34 0.88 3.57 1.56
C LEU A 34 1.58 3.69 2.91
N MET A 35 0.81 3.96 3.94
CA MET A 35 1.28 4.08 5.33
C MET A 35 0.48 3.14 6.21
N HIS A 36 1.05 2.73 7.34
CA HIS A 36 0.35 1.92 8.34
C HIS A 36 0.45 2.56 9.72
N ARG A 37 -0.47 2.20 10.59
CA ARG A 37 -0.49 2.59 11.99
C ARG A 37 -1.10 1.49 12.84
N SER A 38 -0.41 1.15 13.92
CA SER A 38 -0.95 0.39 15.02
C SER A 38 -1.61 1.37 16.00
N ARG A 39 -2.87 1.20 16.34
CA ARG A 39 -3.56 2.06 17.30
C ARG A 39 -4.39 1.23 18.25
N PRO A 40 -4.28 1.48 19.57
CA PRO A 40 -5.26 0.99 20.51
C PRO A 40 -6.64 1.52 20.11
N ALA A 41 -7.62 0.64 20.06
CA ALA A 41 -9.00 1.01 19.74
C ALA A 41 -9.57 1.91 20.85
N ARG A 42 -9.39 3.23 20.72
CA ARG A 42 -10.06 4.21 21.59
C ARG A 42 -11.49 4.40 21.09
N GLY A 43 -12.45 3.90 21.85
CA GLY A 43 -13.87 4.17 21.65
C GLY A 43 -14.69 2.96 21.21
N ALA A 44 -15.83 2.80 21.86
CA ALA A 44 -16.73 1.65 21.82
C ALA A 44 -17.54 1.49 20.51
N PHE A 45 -17.18 2.15 19.43
CA PHE A 45 -17.90 2.04 18.16
C PHE A 45 -17.19 1.09 17.22
N ARG A 46 -17.76 -0.10 17.09
CA ARG A 46 -17.38 -1.21 16.18
C ARG A 46 -15.91 -1.62 16.32
N ARG A 47 -15.65 -2.48 17.28
CA ARG A 47 -14.44 -3.28 17.31
C ARG A 47 -14.30 -3.98 15.95
N PRO A 48 -13.26 -3.71 15.15
CA PRO A 48 -12.88 -4.67 14.12
C PRO A 48 -12.68 -5.98 14.87
N ARG A 49 -13.27 -7.03 14.38
CA ARG A 49 -13.11 -8.38 14.92
C ARG A 49 -11.70 -8.89 14.58
N SER A 50 -10.69 -8.24 15.13
CA SER A 50 -9.37 -8.82 15.24
C SER A 50 -9.48 -9.84 16.36
N ASP A 51 -9.59 -11.10 16.00
CA ASP A 51 -9.72 -12.21 16.95
C ASP A 51 -8.43 -12.43 17.76
N ASN A 52 -7.41 -11.57 17.59
CA ASN A 52 -6.17 -11.64 18.36
C ASN A 52 -6.15 -10.57 19.47
N PRO A 53 -6.28 -10.96 20.75
CA PRO A 53 -6.22 -10.04 21.88
C PRO A 53 -4.82 -9.47 22.14
N LEU A 54 -3.77 -10.03 21.51
CA LEU A 54 -2.37 -9.75 21.80
C LEU A 54 -1.80 -8.54 21.06
N ILE A 55 -2.47 -8.09 20.00
CA ILE A 55 -2.00 -6.97 19.17
C ILE A 55 -3.08 -5.92 18.99
N ASP A 56 -2.65 -4.68 18.77
CA ASP A 56 -3.56 -3.62 18.38
C ASP A 56 -3.95 -3.75 16.89
N PRO A 57 -5.17 -3.34 16.52
CA PRO A 57 -5.61 -3.34 15.13
C PRO A 57 -4.67 -2.50 14.26
N ILE A 58 -4.23 -3.07 13.13
CA ILE A 58 -3.38 -2.39 12.17
C ILE A 58 -4.24 -1.81 11.07
N SER A 59 -4.18 -0.49 10.94
CA SER A 59 -4.85 0.25 9.88
C SER A 59 -3.84 0.75 8.86
N PHE A 60 -4.22 0.66 7.61
CA PHE A 60 -3.46 1.14 6.47
C PHE A 60 -4.20 2.28 5.81
N TRP A 61 -3.49 3.30 5.35
CA TRP A 61 -4.10 4.40 4.61
C TRP A 61 -3.23 4.84 3.44
N PHE A 62 -3.91 5.35 2.44
CA PHE A 62 -3.32 5.92 1.24
C PHE A 62 -3.32 7.45 1.32
N ASP A 63 -2.40 8.09 0.64
CA ASP A 63 -2.37 9.55 0.44
C ASP A 63 -3.64 10.07 -0.25
N ARG A 64 -4.25 9.21 -1.10
CA ARG A 64 -5.46 9.52 -1.88
C ARG A 64 -6.44 8.35 -1.86
N LYS A 65 -7.67 8.58 -2.37
CA LYS A 65 -8.64 7.49 -2.57
C LYS A 65 -8.20 6.61 -3.73
N VAL A 66 -8.09 5.32 -3.48
CA VAL A 66 -7.57 4.33 -4.43
C VAL A 66 -8.59 3.22 -4.64
N ARG A 67 -8.68 2.71 -5.86
CA ARG A 67 -9.46 1.52 -6.18
C ARG A 67 -8.54 0.32 -6.21
N LEU A 68 -8.79 -0.65 -5.34
CA LEU A 68 -7.96 -1.83 -5.22
C LEU A 68 -8.43 -2.94 -6.16
N THR A 69 -7.49 -3.58 -6.82
CA THR A 69 -7.71 -4.78 -7.64
C THR A 69 -7.37 -6.04 -6.84
N SER A 70 -6.25 -6.04 -6.12
CA SER A 70 -5.86 -7.15 -5.26
C SER A 70 -5.10 -6.66 -4.03
N LEU A 71 -5.20 -7.43 -2.96
CA LEU A 71 -4.51 -7.21 -1.71
C LEU A 71 -4.04 -8.56 -1.17
N LYS A 72 -2.78 -8.63 -0.71
CA LYS A 72 -2.19 -9.84 -0.12
C LYS A 72 -1.27 -9.47 1.02
N VAL A 73 -1.34 -10.22 2.11
CA VAL A 73 -0.40 -10.12 3.24
C VAL A 73 0.32 -11.43 3.39
N VAL A 74 1.65 -11.38 3.46
CA VAL A 74 2.53 -12.57 3.56
C VAL A 74 3.60 -12.30 4.60
N PRO A 75 3.94 -13.28 5.47
CA PRO A 75 5.09 -13.17 6.37
C PRO A 75 6.39 -13.03 5.56
N VAL A 76 7.27 -12.12 5.96
CA VAL A 76 8.55 -11.90 5.25
C VAL A 76 9.47 -13.10 5.37
N CYS A 77 9.44 -13.81 6.50
CA CYS A 77 10.22 -15.03 6.69
C CYS A 77 9.86 -16.12 5.65
N ASP A 78 8.59 -16.26 5.33
CA ASP A 78 8.12 -17.23 4.35
C ASP A 78 8.52 -16.83 2.91
N LEU A 79 8.52 -15.54 2.62
CA LEU A 79 8.99 -15.02 1.32
C LEU A 79 10.48 -15.26 1.08
N GLN A 80 11.29 -15.30 2.13
CA GLN A 80 12.72 -15.62 2.02
C GLN A 80 12.96 -17.09 1.69
N THR A 81 12.11 -17.97 2.21
CA THR A 81 12.21 -19.41 1.98
C THR A 81 11.48 -19.85 0.72
N ASN A 82 10.34 -19.26 0.43
CA ASN A 82 9.49 -19.60 -0.72
C ASN A 82 8.94 -18.34 -1.40
N ARG A 83 9.35 -18.11 -2.64
CA ARG A 83 8.85 -17.00 -3.46
C ARG A 83 7.33 -17.01 -3.67
N PHE A 84 6.70 -18.18 -3.54
CA PHE A 84 5.26 -18.39 -3.68
C PHE A 84 4.58 -18.72 -2.35
N ALA A 85 5.09 -18.13 -1.25
CA ALA A 85 4.50 -18.33 0.07
C ALA A 85 3.00 -18.00 0.06
N PRO A 86 2.17 -18.86 0.69
CA PRO A 86 0.74 -18.62 0.75
C PRO A 86 0.44 -17.34 1.56
N PRO A 87 -0.47 -16.49 1.10
CA PRO A 87 -0.85 -15.30 1.85
C PRO A 87 -1.73 -15.68 3.05
N ILE A 88 -1.48 -15.05 4.19
CA ILE A 88 -2.32 -15.17 5.39
C ILE A 88 -3.63 -14.38 5.27
N TRP A 89 -3.66 -13.41 4.38
CA TRP A 89 -4.85 -12.66 4.02
C TRP A 89 -4.77 -12.25 2.56
N ALA A 90 -5.79 -12.58 1.78
CA ALA A 90 -5.84 -12.25 0.36
C ALA A 90 -7.26 -11.86 -0.07
N LEU A 91 -7.37 -10.71 -0.68
CA LEU A 91 -8.60 -10.19 -1.26
C LEU A 91 -8.37 -9.86 -2.74
N VAL A 92 -9.41 -10.09 -3.55
CA VAL A 92 -9.43 -9.74 -4.96
C VAL A 92 -10.74 -9.04 -5.31
N SER A 93 -10.69 -8.20 -6.33
CA SER A 93 -11.88 -7.57 -6.89
C SER A 93 -11.97 -7.86 -8.38
N ASP A 94 -13.16 -8.22 -8.87
CA ASP A 94 -13.38 -8.52 -10.28
C ASP A 94 -13.40 -7.24 -11.15
N SER A 95 -13.83 -6.12 -10.57
CA SER A 95 -14.02 -4.84 -11.29
C SER A 95 -13.49 -3.61 -10.55
N ASN A 96 -12.44 -3.76 -9.76
CA ASN A 96 -11.94 -2.81 -8.78
C ASN A 96 -12.89 -2.59 -7.59
N SER A 97 -12.31 -2.32 -6.44
CA SER A 97 -13.05 -1.96 -5.23
C SER A 97 -13.74 -0.60 -5.38
N LEU A 98 -14.62 -0.27 -4.45
CA LEU A 98 -15.01 1.11 -4.24
C LEU A 98 -13.76 1.94 -3.86
N PRO A 99 -13.72 3.26 -4.21
CA PRO A 99 -12.59 4.10 -3.83
C PRO A 99 -12.45 4.16 -2.31
N ILE A 100 -11.34 3.66 -1.78
CA ILE A 100 -11.05 3.66 -0.35
C ILE A 100 -9.78 4.48 -0.07
N LYS A 101 -9.73 5.07 1.11
CA LYS A 101 -8.55 5.78 1.60
C LYS A 101 -7.88 5.06 2.76
N GLU A 102 -8.65 4.26 3.50
CA GLU A 102 -8.22 3.56 4.70
C GLU A 102 -8.88 2.18 4.76
N PHE A 103 -8.14 1.20 5.29
CA PHE A 103 -8.67 -0.12 5.64
C PHE A 103 -7.88 -0.71 6.80
N THR A 104 -8.49 -1.66 7.52
CA THR A 104 -7.85 -2.36 8.65
C THR A 104 -7.63 -3.82 8.28
N TYR A 105 -6.56 -4.41 8.77
CA TYR A 105 -6.27 -5.84 8.58
C TYR A 105 -7.46 -6.70 9.03
N GLY A 106 -7.79 -7.69 8.22
CA GLY A 106 -8.89 -8.61 8.51
C GLY A 106 -10.30 -8.07 8.28
N MET A 107 -10.46 -6.77 7.98
CA MET A 107 -11.78 -6.20 7.69
C MET A 107 -12.22 -6.48 6.25
N ARG A 108 -13.55 -6.57 6.09
CA ARG A 108 -14.15 -6.65 4.77
C ARG A 108 -14.05 -5.31 4.05
N ILE A 109 -13.44 -5.32 2.88
CA ILE A 109 -13.35 -4.15 2.00
C ILE A 109 -14.51 -4.19 1.00
N PRO A 110 -15.33 -3.13 0.89
CA PRO A 110 -16.43 -3.08 -0.07
C PRO A 110 -15.95 -3.26 -1.52
N GLY A 111 -16.60 -4.16 -2.26
CA GLY A 111 -16.21 -4.49 -3.65
C GLY A 111 -15.04 -5.47 -3.77
N MET A 112 -14.53 -6.01 -2.66
CA MET A 112 -13.53 -7.07 -2.66
C MET A 112 -14.06 -8.33 -1.99
N ARG A 113 -13.54 -9.47 -2.44
CA ARG A 113 -13.86 -10.79 -1.90
C ARG A 113 -12.59 -11.55 -1.53
N PRO A 114 -12.63 -12.46 -0.55
CA PRO A 114 -11.53 -13.35 -0.26
C PRO A 114 -11.19 -14.18 -1.50
N THR A 115 -9.89 -14.41 -1.73
CA THR A 115 -9.43 -15.27 -2.83
C THR A 115 -9.89 -16.70 -2.64
N LEU A 116 -9.96 -17.17 -1.41
CA LEU A 116 -10.52 -18.47 -1.03
C LEU A 116 -11.80 -18.24 -0.21
N LYS A 117 -12.91 -18.80 -0.68
CA LYS A 117 -14.20 -18.69 0.01
C LYS A 117 -14.12 -19.38 1.39
N GLY A 118 -14.63 -18.70 2.41
CA GLY A 118 -14.75 -19.28 3.76
C GLY A 118 -13.45 -19.24 4.58
N VAL A 119 -12.35 -18.73 4.04
CA VAL A 119 -11.11 -18.55 4.80
C VAL A 119 -11.12 -17.18 5.46
N SER A 120 -11.02 -17.18 6.78
CA SER A 120 -10.78 -15.98 7.59
C SER A 120 -9.31 -15.59 7.49
N PRO A 121 -8.95 -14.31 7.65
CA PRO A 121 -7.56 -13.92 7.76
C PRO A 121 -6.93 -14.53 9.00
N ASP A 122 -5.70 -15.03 8.87
CA ASP A 122 -4.96 -15.58 9.99
C ASP A 122 -4.59 -14.46 10.99
N PRO A 123 -4.54 -14.75 12.30
CA PRO A 123 -4.14 -13.77 13.29
C PRO A 123 -2.68 -13.37 13.08
N LEU A 124 -2.40 -12.07 13.19
CA LEU A 124 -1.03 -11.56 13.15
C LEU A 124 -0.31 -11.86 14.46
N GLU A 125 0.95 -12.22 14.38
CA GLU A 125 1.81 -12.45 15.55
C GLU A 125 2.62 -11.18 15.88
N PRO A 126 2.76 -10.82 17.17
CA PRO A 126 3.58 -9.68 17.56
C PRO A 126 5.06 -9.92 17.25
N GLY A 127 5.74 -8.90 16.74
CA GLY A 127 7.16 -8.96 16.41
C GLY A 127 7.52 -9.64 15.09
N VAL A 128 6.56 -10.25 14.40
CA VAL A 128 6.76 -10.82 13.07
C VAL A 128 6.57 -9.74 12.01
N THR A 129 7.51 -9.64 11.06
CA THR A 129 7.39 -8.69 9.95
C THR A 129 6.59 -9.30 8.82
N TYR A 130 5.57 -8.59 8.38
CA TYR A 130 4.70 -8.95 7.27
C TYR A 130 4.87 -7.97 6.12
N ARG A 131 4.69 -8.45 4.90
CA ARG A 131 4.66 -7.63 3.70
C ARG A 131 3.24 -7.58 3.12
N LEU A 132 2.71 -6.38 3.03
CA LEU A 132 1.46 -6.08 2.37
C LEU A 132 1.73 -5.76 0.90
N PHE A 133 1.18 -6.55 0.00
CA PHE A 133 1.15 -6.27 -1.42
C PHE A 133 -0.23 -5.73 -1.79
N VAL A 134 -0.24 -4.58 -2.43
CA VAL A 134 -1.46 -3.93 -2.92
C VAL A 134 -1.32 -3.70 -4.41
N GLN A 135 -2.33 -4.04 -5.16
CA GLN A 135 -2.45 -3.68 -6.56
C GLN A 135 -3.63 -2.72 -6.75
N ALA A 136 -3.35 -1.58 -7.34
CA ALA A 136 -4.31 -0.54 -7.64
C ALA A 136 -4.26 -0.23 -9.15
N GLY A 137 -5.10 -0.88 -9.94
CA GLY A 137 -5.02 -0.80 -11.38
C GLY A 137 -3.69 -1.31 -11.92
N LYS A 138 -2.86 -0.41 -12.47
CA LYS A 138 -1.52 -0.75 -12.99
C LYS A 138 -0.42 -0.68 -11.95
N GLU A 139 -0.65 0.03 -10.84
CA GLU A 139 0.35 0.22 -9.79
C GLU A 139 0.38 -0.97 -8.84
N LYS A 140 1.59 -1.36 -8.48
CA LYS A 140 1.87 -2.39 -7.49
C LYS A 140 2.68 -1.78 -6.36
N LEU A 141 2.17 -1.89 -5.15
CA LEU A 141 2.76 -1.37 -3.95
C LEU A 141 3.15 -2.54 -3.05
N ALA A 142 4.28 -2.41 -2.37
CA ALA A 142 4.70 -3.32 -1.31
C ALA A 142 5.06 -2.49 -0.08
N HIS A 143 4.57 -2.90 1.08
CA HIS A 143 4.81 -2.19 2.33
C HIS A 143 5.02 -3.17 3.47
N ASP A 144 6.13 -3.03 4.18
CA ASP A 144 6.46 -3.89 5.31
C ASP A 144 5.94 -3.27 6.60
N PHE A 145 5.39 -4.10 7.47
CA PHE A 145 4.91 -3.70 8.78
C PHE A 145 5.13 -4.80 9.81
N THR A 146 5.34 -4.40 11.05
CA THR A 146 5.53 -5.31 12.19
C THR A 146 4.49 -4.98 13.25
N PRO A 147 3.59 -5.92 13.60
CA PRO A 147 2.66 -5.75 14.69
C PRO A 147 3.39 -5.58 16.02
N GLU A 148 3.05 -4.54 16.77
CA GLU A 148 3.55 -4.36 18.13
C GLU A 148 2.64 -5.08 19.12
N PRO A 149 3.20 -5.66 20.20
CA PRO A 149 2.40 -6.22 21.26
C PRO A 149 1.57 -5.13 21.92
N ARG A 150 0.35 -5.48 22.33
CA ARG A 150 -0.51 -4.55 23.05
C ARG A 150 0.13 -4.17 24.38
N THR A 151 0.42 -2.88 24.54
CA THR A 151 0.78 -2.32 25.84
C THR A 151 -0.49 -2.10 26.64
N GLU A 152 -0.60 -2.79 27.81
CA GLU A 152 -1.66 -2.58 28.80
C GLU A 152 -1.62 -1.17 29.41
#